data_5f46cde23d97f9acdc056aee0f75251e
#
_entry.id   5f46cde23d97f9acdc056aee0f75251e
#
_cell.length_a   1.000
_cell.length_b   1.000
_cell.length_c   1.000
_cell.angle_alpha   90.00
_cell.angle_beta   90.00
_cell.angle_gamma   90.00
#
_symmetry.space_group_name_H-M   'P 1'
#
loop_
_entity.id
_entity.type
_entity.pdbx_description
1 polymer ?
#
loop_
_entity_poly.entity_id
_entity_poly.type
_entity_poly.pdbx_seq_one_letter_code
_entity_poly.pdbx_strand_id
1 'polypeptide(L)'
;MTVFKMFSTTASDKDFGATDLASLLRSREYSHIFIMLGLNEAGYPLGNLFDAYQEDLDQLRQLQPNATIYILKVYGVTADIAAGNPSFAHSRLTAVNKGFADLADGGSIRCLDSDELFCGSDGFMLPEYTGDGVHPYGKYAYFFSQWLCEQITQGK
;
A
#
# COMPACT_ATOMS: atom_id res chain seq x y z
N MET A 1 1.91 9.45 5.63
CA MET A 1 1.19 8.50 6.53
C MET A 1 2.05 7.24 6.65
N THR A 2 2.02 6.56 7.77
CA THR A 2 2.75 5.29 8.02
C THR A 2 1.78 4.30 8.63
N VAL A 3 2.06 2.99 8.52
CA VAL A 3 1.28 1.92 9.16
C VAL A 3 1.11 2.23 10.66
N PHE A 4 2.20 2.52 11.38
CA PHE A 4 2.16 2.82 12.82
C PHE A 4 1.34 4.06 13.23
N LYS A 5 0.83 4.83 12.27
CA LYS A 5 0.12 6.10 12.52
C LYS A 5 -1.14 6.25 11.66
N MET A 6 -1.62 5.18 11.03
CA MET A 6 -2.73 5.27 10.09
C MET A 6 -3.97 5.90 10.74
N PHE A 7 -4.35 5.44 11.93
CA PHE A 7 -5.52 5.95 12.64
C PHE A 7 -5.24 7.11 13.61
N SER A 8 -3.98 7.44 13.86
CA SER A 8 -3.59 8.55 14.75
C SER A 8 -3.21 9.84 14.01
N THR A 9 -3.16 9.80 12.67
CA THR A 9 -2.80 10.95 11.84
C THR A 9 -4.04 11.68 11.37
N THR A 10 -4.11 13.01 11.59
CA THR A 10 -5.11 13.87 10.98
C THR A 10 -4.72 14.17 9.53
N ALA A 11 -5.64 13.96 8.61
CA ALA A 11 -5.51 14.31 7.21
C ALA A 11 -6.49 15.45 6.86
N SER A 12 -6.18 16.21 5.82
CA SER A 12 -7.12 17.21 5.26
C SER A 12 -7.84 16.59 4.07
N ASP A 13 -9.14 16.53 4.16
CA ASP A 13 -10.04 16.14 3.07
C ASP A 13 -10.80 17.38 2.57
N LYS A 14 -11.01 17.46 1.25
CA LYS A 14 -11.67 18.64 0.64
C LYS A 14 -13.12 18.80 1.05
N ASP A 15 -13.80 17.70 1.41
CA ASP A 15 -15.23 17.69 1.76
C ASP A 15 -15.43 17.76 3.28
N PHE A 16 -14.46 17.27 4.08
CA PHE A 16 -14.55 17.17 5.55
C PHE A 16 -13.58 18.09 6.31
N GLY A 17 -12.65 18.74 5.61
CA GLY A 17 -11.60 19.51 6.25
C GLY A 17 -10.56 18.63 6.93
N ALA A 18 -10.01 19.09 8.07
CA ALA A 18 -9.06 18.32 8.86
C ALA A 18 -9.82 17.26 9.69
N THR A 19 -9.54 15.99 9.46
CA THR A 19 -10.20 14.86 10.14
C THR A 19 -9.24 13.70 10.33
N ASP A 20 -9.51 12.83 11.28
CA ASP A 20 -8.85 11.54 11.41
C ASP A 20 -9.52 10.49 10.51
N LEU A 21 -8.78 9.43 10.19
CA LEU A 21 -9.27 8.38 9.30
C LEU A 21 -10.53 7.68 9.84
N ALA A 22 -10.59 7.44 11.15
CA ALA A 22 -11.74 6.76 11.75
C ALA A 22 -13.02 7.60 11.62
N SER A 23 -12.92 8.92 11.83
CA SER A 23 -14.05 9.85 11.64
C SER A 23 -14.50 9.89 10.18
N LEU A 24 -13.56 9.91 9.23
CA LEU A 24 -13.86 9.85 7.80
C LEU A 24 -14.59 8.55 7.45
N LEU A 25 -14.07 7.41 7.91
CA LEU A 25 -14.67 6.09 7.63
C LEU A 25 -16.04 5.91 8.27
N ARG A 26 -16.33 6.56 9.40
CA ARG A 26 -17.68 6.55 9.99
C ARG A 26 -18.68 7.44 9.26
N SER A 27 -18.20 8.42 8.49
CA SER A 27 -19.07 9.39 7.82
C SER A 27 -19.73 8.87 6.55
N ARG A 28 -19.19 7.80 5.95
CA ARG A 28 -19.70 7.18 4.72
C ARG A 28 -19.32 5.72 4.61
N GLU A 29 -20.07 4.96 3.82
CA GLU A 29 -19.71 3.59 3.47
C GLU A 29 -18.84 3.57 2.20
N TYR A 30 -17.83 2.69 2.21
CA TYR A 30 -16.94 2.43 1.09
C TYR A 30 -17.10 0.97 0.65
N SER A 31 -17.19 0.75 -0.66
CA SER A 31 -17.21 -0.60 -1.22
C SER A 31 -15.80 -1.20 -1.31
N HIS A 32 -14.79 -0.34 -1.54
CA HIS A 32 -13.40 -0.74 -1.73
C HIS A 32 -12.46 0.22 -1.02
N ILE A 33 -11.48 -0.33 -0.33
CA ILE A 33 -10.44 0.43 0.37
C ILE A 33 -9.08 -0.11 -0.09
N PHE A 34 -8.22 0.78 -0.59
CA PHE A 34 -6.88 0.43 -1.04
C PHE A 34 -5.84 0.99 -0.06
N ILE A 35 -4.94 0.13 0.41
CA ILE A 35 -3.88 0.49 1.34
C ILE A 35 -2.54 0.29 0.62
N MET A 36 -1.79 1.38 0.49
CA MET A 36 -0.44 1.38 -0.07
C MET A 36 0.53 1.97 0.95
N LEU A 37 0.84 1.18 1.97
CA LEU A 37 1.77 1.51 3.05
C LEU A 37 2.79 0.38 3.20
N GLY A 38 3.92 0.63 3.85
CA GLY A 38 4.92 -0.38 4.16
C GLY A 38 6.29 -0.13 3.55
N LEU A 39 6.40 0.65 2.45
CA LEU A 39 7.69 0.97 1.86
C LEU A 39 8.57 1.79 2.81
N ASN A 40 7.98 2.81 3.46
CA ASN A 40 8.66 3.62 4.47
C ASN A 40 9.03 2.83 5.73
N GLU A 41 8.30 1.76 5.99
CA GLU A 41 8.47 0.87 7.15
C GLU A 41 9.35 -0.35 6.82
N ALA A 42 9.85 -0.49 5.60
CA ALA A 42 10.63 -1.65 5.18
C ALA A 42 11.91 -1.87 6.01
N GLY A 43 12.45 -0.83 6.65
CA GLY A 43 13.59 -0.92 7.57
C GLY A 43 13.26 -1.43 8.98
N TYR A 44 11.99 -1.49 9.39
CA TYR A 44 11.59 -1.94 10.71
C TYR A 44 11.58 -3.49 10.83
N PRO A 45 11.62 -4.06 12.05
CA PRO A 45 11.41 -5.49 12.23
C PRO A 45 10.08 -5.94 11.59
N LEU A 46 10.12 -7.00 10.78
CA LEU A 46 8.94 -7.46 10.02
C LEU A 46 7.76 -7.84 10.92
N GLY A 47 8.03 -8.46 12.08
CA GLY A 47 6.98 -8.76 13.05
C GLY A 47 6.20 -7.51 13.44
N ASN A 48 6.90 -6.45 13.85
CA ASN A 48 6.26 -5.20 14.24
C ASN A 48 5.45 -4.56 13.11
N LEU A 49 5.94 -4.67 11.87
CA LEU A 49 5.24 -4.17 10.69
C LEU A 49 3.93 -4.93 10.46
N PHE A 50 3.99 -6.26 10.51
CA PHE A 50 2.81 -7.10 10.24
C PHE A 50 1.80 -7.06 11.38
N ASP A 51 2.26 -7.00 12.63
CA ASP A 51 1.38 -6.83 13.80
C ASP A 51 0.59 -5.50 13.68
N ALA A 52 1.28 -4.40 13.38
CA ALA A 52 0.63 -3.11 13.18
C ALA A 52 -0.34 -3.11 11.97
N TYR A 53 0.05 -3.79 10.89
CA TYR A 53 -0.82 -3.92 9.72
C TYR A 53 -2.08 -4.72 10.04
N GLN A 54 -1.95 -5.80 10.82
CA GLN A 54 -3.11 -6.60 11.25
C GLN A 54 -4.05 -5.79 12.13
N GLU A 55 -3.52 -5.01 13.09
CA GLU A 55 -4.32 -4.12 13.93
C GLU A 55 -5.10 -3.09 13.09
N ASP A 56 -4.44 -2.49 12.10
CA ASP A 56 -5.06 -1.54 11.17
C ASP A 56 -6.17 -2.20 10.33
N LEU A 57 -5.94 -3.42 9.82
CA LEU A 57 -6.94 -4.18 9.07
C LEU A 57 -8.15 -4.53 9.94
N ASP A 58 -7.95 -4.95 11.18
CA ASP A 58 -9.02 -5.26 12.11
C ASP A 58 -9.88 -4.02 12.42
N GLN A 59 -9.24 -2.87 12.57
CA GLN A 59 -9.94 -1.60 12.80
C GLN A 59 -10.71 -1.15 11.54
N LEU A 60 -10.13 -1.30 10.35
CA LEU A 60 -10.82 -1.02 9.09
C LEU A 60 -12.07 -1.90 8.92
N ARG A 61 -11.97 -3.18 9.21
CA ARG A 61 -13.12 -4.11 9.14
C ARG A 61 -14.23 -3.77 10.12
N GLN A 62 -13.89 -3.31 11.33
CA GLN A 62 -14.89 -2.83 12.30
C GLN A 62 -15.60 -1.58 11.81
N LEU A 63 -14.88 -0.66 11.16
CA LEU A 63 -15.43 0.60 10.67
C LEU A 63 -16.19 0.44 9.33
N GLN A 64 -15.76 -0.52 8.50
CA GLN A 64 -16.25 -0.75 7.14
C GLN A 64 -16.47 -2.26 6.88
N PRO A 65 -17.45 -2.89 7.56
CA PRO A 65 -17.61 -4.35 7.53
C PRO A 65 -17.98 -4.90 6.15
N ASN A 66 -18.55 -4.08 5.26
CA ASN A 66 -18.97 -4.45 3.93
C ASN A 66 -17.93 -4.14 2.84
N ALA A 67 -16.83 -3.45 3.18
CA ALA A 67 -15.80 -3.09 2.21
C ALA A 67 -14.90 -4.29 1.89
N THR A 68 -14.47 -4.38 0.64
CA THR A 68 -13.30 -5.18 0.28
C THR A 68 -12.04 -4.32 0.48
N ILE A 69 -11.10 -4.82 1.27
CA ILE A 69 -9.84 -4.15 1.56
C ILE A 69 -8.75 -4.76 0.67
N TYR A 70 -8.00 -3.91 -0.01
CA TYR A 70 -6.90 -4.31 -0.88
C TYR A 70 -5.58 -3.81 -0.28
N ILE A 71 -4.70 -4.75 0.08
CA ILE A 71 -3.33 -4.46 0.43
C ILE A 71 -2.54 -4.41 -0.88
N LEU A 72 -1.94 -3.28 -1.19
CA LEU A 72 -1.05 -3.14 -2.33
C LEU A 72 0.36 -3.54 -1.88
N LYS A 73 0.97 -4.48 -2.58
CA LYS A 73 2.39 -4.78 -2.40
C LYS A 73 3.21 -3.52 -2.63
N VAL A 74 4.29 -3.35 -1.89
CA VAL A 74 5.25 -2.31 -2.16
C VAL A 74 6.00 -2.65 -3.45
N TYR A 75 6.07 -1.71 -4.38
CA TYR A 75 6.82 -1.88 -5.62
C TYR A 75 8.32 -1.80 -5.38
N GLY A 76 9.10 -2.35 -6.29
CA GLY A 76 10.56 -2.25 -6.26
C GLY A 76 11.03 -0.79 -6.34
N VAL A 77 12.19 -0.52 -5.81
CA VAL A 77 12.93 0.74 -6.03
C VAL A 77 13.94 0.55 -7.17
N THR A 78 14.60 1.61 -7.65
CA THR A 78 15.65 1.46 -8.67
C THR A 78 16.83 0.62 -8.14
N ALA A 79 17.55 -0.03 -9.03
CA ALA A 79 18.64 -0.96 -8.67
C ALA A 79 19.76 -0.32 -7.85
N ASP A 80 20.08 0.95 -8.13
CA ASP A 80 21.08 1.72 -7.39
C ASP A 80 20.63 2.05 -5.96
N ILE A 81 19.34 2.41 -5.77
CA ILE A 81 18.77 2.63 -4.43
C ILE A 81 18.75 1.31 -3.64
N ALA A 82 18.31 0.21 -4.27
CA ALA A 82 18.30 -1.10 -3.63
C ALA A 82 19.69 -1.57 -3.19
N ALA A 83 20.74 -1.30 -4.01
CA ALA A 83 22.12 -1.64 -3.70
C ALA A 83 22.69 -0.76 -2.57
N GLY A 84 22.26 0.50 -2.48
CA GLY A 84 22.75 1.47 -1.50
C GLY A 84 22.05 1.46 -0.15
N ASN A 85 20.87 0.82 -0.03
CA ASN A 85 20.08 0.86 1.19
C ASN A 85 19.50 -0.53 1.54
N PRO A 86 20.00 -1.18 2.61
CA PRO A 86 19.51 -2.50 3.03
C PRO A 86 18.00 -2.58 3.28
N SER A 87 17.35 -1.48 3.68
CA SER A 87 15.90 -1.43 3.89
C SER A 87 15.13 -1.57 2.58
N PHE A 88 15.74 -1.22 1.45
CA PHE A 88 15.16 -1.31 0.12
C PHE A 88 15.77 -2.43 -0.72
N ALA A 89 16.64 -3.26 -0.14
CA ALA A 89 17.17 -4.43 -0.83
C ALA A 89 16.02 -5.28 -1.39
N HIS A 90 16.17 -5.82 -2.60
CA HIS A 90 15.13 -6.61 -3.26
C HIS A 90 14.62 -7.77 -2.38
N SER A 91 15.52 -8.49 -1.71
CA SER A 91 15.15 -9.55 -0.76
C SER A 91 14.31 -9.04 0.42
N ARG A 92 14.55 -7.81 0.84
CA ARG A 92 13.80 -7.18 1.94
C ARG A 92 12.38 -6.83 1.51
N LEU A 93 12.22 -6.19 0.35
CA LEU A 93 10.90 -5.84 -0.20
C LEU A 93 10.11 -7.10 -0.56
N THR A 94 10.77 -8.14 -1.07
CA THR A 94 10.16 -9.46 -1.30
C THR A 94 9.60 -10.06 0.02
N ALA A 95 10.34 -9.95 1.11
CA ALA A 95 9.87 -10.44 2.42
C ALA A 95 8.69 -9.62 2.95
N VAL A 96 8.68 -8.29 2.77
CA VAL A 96 7.53 -7.43 3.07
C VAL A 96 6.31 -7.86 2.27
N ASN A 97 6.46 -8.00 0.95
CA ASN A 97 5.38 -8.36 0.03
C ASN A 97 4.82 -9.77 0.29
N LYS A 98 5.69 -10.70 0.71
CA LYS A 98 5.24 -12.03 1.16
C LYS A 98 4.34 -11.92 2.39
N GLY A 99 4.75 -11.14 3.40
CA GLY A 99 3.92 -10.94 4.60
C GLY A 99 2.58 -10.27 4.28
N PHE A 100 2.54 -9.31 3.35
CA PHE A 100 1.29 -8.70 2.90
C PHE A 100 0.37 -9.71 2.21
N ALA A 101 0.92 -10.61 1.41
CA ALA A 101 0.14 -11.69 0.81
C ALA A 101 -0.39 -12.68 1.87
N ASP A 102 0.38 -12.93 2.95
CA ASP A 102 -0.02 -13.80 4.06
C ASP A 102 -1.15 -13.17 4.93
N LEU A 103 -1.29 -11.82 4.94
CA LEU A 103 -2.38 -11.11 5.62
C LEU A 103 -3.72 -11.16 4.85
N ALA A 104 -3.68 -11.48 3.56
CA ALA A 104 -4.89 -11.57 2.75
C ALA A 104 -5.66 -12.86 3.06
N ASP A 105 -7.00 -12.76 3.15
CA ASP A 105 -7.90 -13.90 3.39
C ASP A 105 -8.51 -14.47 2.10
N GLY A 106 -8.21 -13.85 0.95
CA GLY A 106 -8.75 -14.19 -0.37
C GLY A 106 -10.23 -13.84 -0.56
N GLY A 107 -10.85 -13.26 0.45
CA GLY A 107 -12.27 -12.83 0.45
C GLY A 107 -12.38 -11.31 0.60
N SER A 108 -12.55 -10.89 1.84
CA SER A 108 -12.71 -9.47 2.18
C SER A 108 -11.39 -8.69 2.30
N ILE A 109 -10.28 -9.38 2.46
CA ILE A 109 -8.92 -8.80 2.41
C ILE A 109 -8.17 -9.47 1.25
N ARG A 110 -7.73 -8.68 0.29
CA ARG A 110 -7.02 -9.14 -0.90
C ARG A 110 -5.66 -8.47 -0.99
N CYS A 111 -4.71 -9.11 -1.66
CA CYS A 111 -3.40 -8.54 -1.92
C CYS A 111 -3.21 -8.37 -3.41
N LEU A 112 -2.83 -7.16 -3.84
CA LEU A 112 -2.58 -6.83 -5.24
C LEU A 112 -1.10 -6.54 -5.47
N ASP A 113 -0.59 -7.01 -6.61
CA ASP A 113 0.78 -6.78 -7.04
C ASP A 113 0.82 -5.64 -8.06
N SER A 114 1.45 -4.53 -7.70
CA SER A 114 1.57 -3.35 -8.55
C SER A 114 2.95 -3.22 -9.22
N ASP A 115 3.84 -4.21 -9.06
CA ASP A 115 5.18 -4.20 -9.68
C ASP A 115 5.10 -4.12 -11.21
N GLU A 116 4.10 -4.75 -11.82
CA GLU A 116 3.88 -4.73 -13.28
C GLU A 116 3.74 -3.32 -13.88
N LEU A 117 3.41 -2.32 -13.04
CA LEU A 117 3.19 -0.95 -13.50
C LEU A 117 4.48 -0.15 -13.66
N PHE A 118 5.48 -0.42 -12.81
CA PHE A 118 6.65 0.44 -12.68
C PHE A 118 7.97 -0.31 -12.72
N CYS A 119 7.95 -1.65 -12.55
CA CYS A 119 9.15 -2.46 -12.43
C CYS A 119 9.42 -3.26 -13.72
N GLY A 120 10.70 -3.48 -14.00
CA GLY A 120 11.14 -4.42 -15.02
C GLY A 120 11.00 -5.88 -14.56
N SER A 121 11.32 -6.81 -15.45
CA SER A 121 11.29 -8.25 -15.15
C SER A 121 12.27 -8.69 -14.05
N ASP A 122 13.19 -7.82 -13.68
CA ASP A 122 14.16 -8.00 -12.59
C ASP A 122 13.62 -7.52 -11.23
N GLY A 123 12.40 -6.94 -11.20
CA GLY A 123 11.72 -6.44 -10.01
C GLY A 123 12.22 -5.08 -9.53
N PHE A 124 13.06 -4.39 -10.30
CA PHE A 124 13.48 -3.03 -9.99
C PHE A 124 12.66 -2.00 -10.75
N MET A 125 12.36 -0.87 -10.09
CA MET A 125 11.69 0.26 -10.74
C MET A 125 12.53 0.78 -11.88
N LEU A 126 11.90 0.99 -13.03
CA LEU A 126 12.55 1.57 -14.20
C LEU A 126 12.79 3.07 -13.97
N PRO A 127 14.00 3.58 -14.30
CA PRO A 127 14.38 4.98 -14.00
C PRO A 127 13.45 6.04 -14.60
N GLU A 128 12.79 5.75 -15.71
CA GLU A 128 11.84 6.66 -16.37
C GLU A 128 10.57 6.92 -15.55
N TYR A 129 10.26 6.07 -14.56
CA TYR A 129 9.07 6.25 -13.72
C TYR A 129 9.32 7.10 -12.49
N THR A 130 10.57 7.39 -12.13
CA THR A 130 10.92 8.03 -10.86
C THR A 130 11.96 9.12 -11.01
N GLY A 131 12.03 10.04 -10.06
CA GLY A 131 13.08 11.04 -9.98
C GLY A 131 14.01 10.85 -8.78
N ASP A 132 13.58 10.09 -7.78
CA ASP A 132 14.33 9.82 -6.54
C ASP A 132 14.69 8.34 -6.37
N GLY A 133 14.30 7.51 -7.33
CA GLY A 133 14.54 6.07 -7.31
C GLY A 133 13.56 5.27 -6.44
N VAL A 134 12.62 5.95 -5.76
CA VAL A 134 11.71 5.34 -4.78
C VAL A 134 10.25 5.58 -5.12
N HIS A 135 9.89 6.81 -5.51
CA HIS A 135 8.51 7.20 -5.73
C HIS A 135 8.22 7.43 -7.21
N PRO A 136 7.18 6.77 -7.77
CA PRO A 136 6.74 7.06 -9.12
C PRO A 136 6.31 8.53 -9.26
N TYR A 137 6.57 9.14 -10.41
CA TYR A 137 6.11 10.49 -10.68
C TYR A 137 4.60 10.62 -10.61
N GLY A 138 4.10 11.71 -10.04
CA GLY A 138 2.67 11.99 -9.92
C GLY A 138 1.90 12.00 -11.25
N LYS A 139 2.57 12.20 -12.40
CA LYS A 139 1.95 12.09 -13.73
C LYS A 139 1.37 10.70 -14.02
N TYR A 140 1.82 9.66 -13.31
CA TYR A 140 1.33 8.29 -13.46
C TYR A 140 0.14 7.96 -12.53
N ALA A 141 -0.30 8.90 -11.68
CA ALA A 141 -1.41 8.67 -10.75
C ALA A 141 -2.72 8.27 -11.45
N TYR A 142 -3.00 8.85 -12.64
CA TYR A 142 -4.16 8.48 -13.43
C TYR A 142 -4.07 7.04 -13.95
N PHE A 143 -2.93 6.65 -14.48
CA PHE A 143 -2.67 5.30 -14.95
C PHE A 143 -2.81 4.28 -13.81
N PHE A 144 -2.25 4.60 -12.64
CA PHE A 144 -2.38 3.77 -11.44
C PHE A 144 -3.85 3.62 -11.01
N SER A 145 -4.63 4.71 -11.04
CA SER A 145 -6.06 4.66 -10.69
C SER A 145 -6.88 3.82 -11.67
N GLN A 146 -6.58 3.87 -12.97
CA GLN A 146 -7.21 3.00 -13.95
C GLN A 146 -6.93 1.53 -13.68
N TRP A 147 -5.66 1.19 -13.40
CA TRP A 147 -5.27 -0.17 -13.05
C TRP A 147 -6.04 -0.68 -11.80
N LEU A 148 -6.18 0.14 -10.76
CA LEU A 148 -6.99 -0.22 -9.58
C LEU A 148 -8.46 -0.53 -9.95
N CYS A 149 -9.07 0.27 -10.82
CA CYS A 149 -10.43 0.02 -11.31
C CYS A 149 -10.53 -1.32 -12.08
N GLU A 150 -9.52 -1.66 -12.86
CA GLU A 150 -9.45 -2.94 -13.57
C GLU A 150 -9.36 -4.13 -12.62
N GLN A 151 -8.58 -4.01 -11.52
CA GLN A 151 -8.50 -5.07 -10.52
C GLN A 151 -9.86 -5.37 -9.86
N ILE A 152 -10.65 -4.32 -9.57
CA ILE A 152 -12.01 -4.48 -9.03
C ILE A 152 -12.91 -5.21 -10.02
N THR A 153 -12.91 -4.79 -11.29
CA THR A 153 -13.80 -5.34 -12.32
C THR A 153 -13.46 -6.78 -12.69
N GLN A 154 -12.20 -7.18 -12.56
CA GLN A 154 -11.73 -8.55 -12.80
C GLN A 154 -11.96 -9.47 -11.60
N GLY A 155 -12.45 -8.95 -10.47
CA GLY A 155 -12.70 -9.70 -9.25
C GLY A 155 -11.43 -10.20 -8.53
N LYS A 156 -10.30 -9.53 -8.81
CA LYS A 156 -9.02 -9.83 -8.16
C LYS A 156 -8.94 -9.24 -6.76
#